data_910405553f1a50323f57b570c518ba19
#
_entry.id   910405553f1a50323f57b570c518ba19
#
_cell.length_a   1.000
_cell.length_b   1.000
_cell.length_c   1.000
_cell.angle_alpha   90.00
_cell.angle_beta   90.00
_cell.angle_gamma   90.00
#
_symmetry.space_group_name_H-M   'P 1'
#
loop_
_entity.id
_entity.type
_entity.pdbx_description
1 polymer ?
#
loop_
_entity_poly.entity_id
_entity_poly.type
_entity_poly.pdbx_seq_one_letter_code
_entity_poly.pdbx_strand_id
1 'polypeptide(L)'
;QYAAYFNNGLFESADRSIQYEKIEAFSNPITLEVLPLPEKGREESFSGLFDPRSIVVSVTPSSMEVGQLMEIRVEVLSDTASEMLELPSLDRQSSLRNRFWVGKEMNEVWRRDGRTFVLRARPLSVEVDFFPSLSIQVFNAEAGSYETKRSELIPLSVAPRDGKTYFDVSSIPGAEYAVLASPEGVWHNDEATIMNDMMNGLIGLLADGVWVFILLSVGGFFVLLPRAKELRRRALDRDYRRRKLAYRQFCLSSAKAGSEVEALRSLIADSYSRSGRALTARDAVQLLRRSRGDDSLIEQVESLLGDADEVPYDPQSEGASARVEVGEIGKRVFKLLGKASLVLLAGSLFMGMDKSFAADWESAETAFATALQVAEAGGNSNTIEARFAEAALQFEACGEAKIRSGLAWYNAGNAWFKAGEIGRAIANYRQAQGYRPFDSRVALSLEASRALRIDAVPEPENGRAWPLRWMLALLSFSCLVTCAVGLSWIRFRSRVWAGIAGASLACSVLLGASVAVQSSSREAPGVLVVDEAYGRKGPSYSYRSAYLDPLHNGIEMTVLEMRSDWVLARLEQGSECWLPRETVQVLSQ
;
A
#
# COMPACT_ATOMS: atom_id res chain seq x y z
N GLN A 1 11.48 7.31 -56.00
CA GLN A 1 11.18 6.06 -56.72
C GLN A 1 12.40 5.16 -56.67
N TYR A 2 12.18 3.88 -56.41
CA TYR A 2 13.24 2.86 -56.37
C TYR A 2 13.09 1.92 -57.55
N ALA A 3 14.17 1.67 -58.29
CA ALA A 3 14.21 0.64 -59.33
C ALA A 3 14.96 -0.58 -58.79
N ALA A 4 14.40 -1.76 -58.99
CA ALA A 4 15.04 -3.02 -58.63
C ALA A 4 15.76 -3.61 -59.82
N TYR A 5 17.05 -3.86 -59.73
CA TYR A 5 17.84 -4.56 -60.71
C TYR A 5 17.96 -6.02 -60.33
N PHE A 6 17.58 -6.92 -61.26
CA PHE A 6 17.84 -8.35 -61.12
C PHE A 6 19.14 -8.69 -61.84
N ASN A 7 20.14 -9.13 -61.14
CA ASN A 7 21.37 -9.62 -61.73
C ASN A 7 21.22 -11.13 -62.02
N ASN A 8 21.05 -11.49 -63.27
CA ASN A 8 20.96 -12.88 -63.76
C ASN A 8 22.34 -13.50 -63.87
N GLY A 9 23.05 -13.71 -62.80
CA GLY A 9 24.26 -14.53 -62.77
C GLY A 9 23.91 -16.01 -62.65
N LEU A 10 24.36 -16.82 -63.64
CA LEU A 10 23.95 -18.22 -63.84
C LEU A 10 24.53 -19.22 -62.82
N PHE A 11 25.31 -18.84 -61.87
CA PHE A 11 25.87 -19.70 -60.79
C PHE A 11 26.24 -18.88 -59.56
N GLU A 12 25.29 -18.49 -58.73
CA GLU A 12 25.61 -18.19 -57.33
C GLU A 12 24.42 -18.43 -56.41
N SER A 13 24.75 -19.01 -55.24
CA SER A 13 23.87 -19.51 -54.20
C SER A 13 22.95 -18.43 -53.64
N ALA A 14 21.78 -18.81 -53.37
CA ALA A 14 20.56 -18.37 -52.67
C ALA A 14 20.60 -17.19 -51.67
N ASP A 15 21.42 -16.17 -51.87
CA ASP A 15 21.33 -14.92 -51.13
C ASP A 15 20.93 -13.80 -52.12
N ARG A 16 19.62 -13.70 -52.38
CA ARG A 16 19.03 -12.64 -53.20
C ARG A 16 18.95 -11.35 -52.37
N SER A 17 20.05 -10.68 -52.17
CA SER A 17 20.05 -9.29 -51.73
C SER A 17 19.56 -8.41 -52.89
N ILE A 18 18.32 -7.93 -52.78
CA ILE A 18 17.80 -6.92 -53.70
C ILE A 18 18.57 -5.62 -53.42
N GLN A 19 19.45 -5.22 -54.33
CA GLN A 19 20.09 -3.92 -54.24
C GLN A 19 19.14 -2.87 -54.82
N TYR A 20 18.77 -1.90 -54.00
CA TYR A 20 17.98 -0.75 -54.41
C TYR A 20 18.92 0.42 -54.70
N GLU A 21 18.82 0.98 -55.89
CA GLU A 21 19.48 2.24 -56.23
C GLU A 21 18.47 3.39 -56.10
N LYS A 22 18.83 4.42 -55.34
CA LYS A 22 18.00 5.60 -55.19
C LYS A 22 18.07 6.46 -56.45
N ILE A 23 16.97 6.51 -57.19
CA ILE A 23 16.85 7.38 -58.36
C ILE A 23 16.23 8.70 -57.90
N GLU A 24 16.97 9.79 -58.02
CA GLU A 24 16.49 11.13 -57.77
C GLU A 24 16.11 11.80 -59.08
N ALA A 25 14.85 12.18 -59.22
CA ALA A 25 14.33 12.97 -60.33
C ALA A 25 13.95 14.36 -59.83
N PHE A 26 14.49 15.37 -60.41
CA PHE A 26 14.17 16.75 -60.11
C PHE A 26 13.11 17.27 -61.08
N SER A 27 12.05 17.88 -60.51
CA SER A 27 11.09 18.66 -61.31
C SER A 27 11.61 20.08 -61.53
N ASN A 28 10.99 20.79 -62.46
CA ASN A 28 11.25 22.22 -62.60
C ASN A 28 10.88 22.97 -61.31
N PRO A 29 11.69 23.93 -60.86
CA PRO A 29 11.36 24.73 -59.70
C PRO A 29 10.12 25.58 -59.98
N ILE A 30 9.16 25.55 -59.04
CA ILE A 30 7.99 26.42 -59.05
C ILE A 30 8.23 27.48 -57.97
N THR A 31 8.20 28.75 -58.34
CA THR A 31 8.27 29.85 -57.39
C THR A 31 6.89 30.07 -56.77
N LEU A 32 6.78 29.94 -55.44
CA LEU A 32 5.57 30.25 -54.70
C LEU A 32 5.79 31.56 -53.93
N GLU A 33 4.86 32.46 -54.08
CA GLU A 33 4.79 33.69 -53.28
C GLU A 33 3.84 33.43 -52.08
N VAL A 34 4.40 33.43 -50.89
CA VAL A 34 3.64 33.24 -49.64
C VAL A 34 3.28 34.62 -49.06
N LEU A 35 1.99 34.94 -49.06
CA LEU A 35 1.49 36.15 -48.48
C LEU A 35 1.17 35.94 -47.01
N PRO A 36 1.62 36.89 -46.10
CA PRO A 36 1.26 36.78 -44.67
C PRO A 36 -0.22 37.07 -44.48
N LEU A 37 -0.82 36.40 -43.50
CA LEU A 37 -2.21 36.65 -43.09
C LEU A 37 -2.33 38.05 -42.45
N PRO A 38 -3.41 38.80 -42.75
CA PRO A 38 -3.68 40.09 -42.12
C PRO A 38 -3.79 39.97 -40.59
N GLU A 39 -3.13 40.86 -39.87
CA GLU A 39 -3.26 40.92 -38.40
C GLU A 39 -4.60 41.54 -37.98
N LYS A 40 -5.17 42.38 -38.79
CA LYS A 40 -6.42 43.10 -38.51
C LYS A 40 -7.62 42.17 -38.60
N GLY A 41 -8.34 42.02 -37.48
CA GLY A 41 -9.55 41.19 -37.40
C GLY A 41 -9.27 39.75 -37.00
N ARG A 42 -7.99 39.36 -36.77
CA ARG A 42 -7.63 38.03 -36.27
C ARG A 42 -7.89 37.96 -34.76
N GLU A 43 -8.69 36.99 -34.35
CA GLU A 43 -8.88 36.67 -32.93
C GLU A 43 -7.77 35.72 -32.44
N GLU A 44 -7.49 35.73 -31.13
CA GLU A 44 -6.54 34.77 -30.51
C GLU A 44 -6.95 33.31 -30.71
N SER A 45 -8.26 33.09 -30.89
CA SER A 45 -8.86 31.76 -31.10
C SER A 45 -8.81 31.28 -32.56
N PHE A 46 -8.21 32.04 -33.48
CA PHE A 46 -8.12 31.62 -34.88
C PHE A 46 -7.33 30.34 -35.05
N SER A 47 -7.99 29.31 -35.60
CA SER A 47 -7.48 27.94 -35.71
C SER A 47 -6.73 27.62 -37.01
N GLY A 48 -6.45 28.62 -37.85
CA GLY A 48 -5.80 28.40 -39.13
C GLY A 48 -6.73 27.83 -40.25
N LEU A 49 -8.04 27.92 -40.06
CA LEU A 49 -9.02 27.39 -41.03
C LEU A 49 -9.25 28.37 -42.19
N PHE A 50 -9.00 27.90 -43.40
CA PHE A 50 -9.19 28.64 -44.66
C PHE A 50 -10.38 28.08 -45.43
N ASP A 51 -11.28 28.94 -45.86
CA ASP A 51 -12.41 28.67 -46.75
C ASP A 51 -13.05 27.27 -46.57
N PRO A 52 -13.52 26.91 -45.40
CA PRO A 52 -14.12 25.61 -45.23
C PRO A 52 -15.40 25.52 -46.04
N ARG A 53 -15.61 24.41 -46.73
CA ARG A 53 -16.83 24.13 -47.47
C ARG A 53 -18.01 24.03 -46.55
N SER A 54 -17.86 23.34 -45.43
CA SER A 54 -18.87 23.26 -44.38
C SER A 54 -18.25 22.90 -43.05
N ILE A 55 -18.94 23.35 -41.96
CA ILE A 55 -18.68 22.95 -40.58
C ILE A 55 -19.98 22.38 -40.05
N VAL A 56 -19.98 21.09 -39.71
CA VAL A 56 -21.15 20.38 -39.19
C VAL A 56 -20.82 19.89 -37.78
N VAL A 57 -21.69 20.22 -36.82
CA VAL A 57 -21.58 19.76 -35.45
C VAL A 57 -22.72 18.79 -35.18
N SER A 58 -22.41 17.65 -34.58
CA SER A 58 -23.39 16.68 -34.15
C SER A 58 -23.09 16.22 -32.71
N VAL A 59 -24.13 15.85 -31.98
CA VAL A 59 -24.02 15.39 -30.59
C VAL A 59 -24.75 14.07 -30.43
N THR A 60 -24.10 13.10 -29.80
CA THR A 60 -24.69 11.77 -29.60
C THR A 60 -24.39 11.28 -28.18
N PRO A 61 -25.37 10.80 -27.42
CA PRO A 61 -26.83 10.84 -27.70
C PRO A 61 -27.43 12.25 -27.52
N SER A 62 -28.61 12.49 -28.07
CA SER A 62 -29.36 13.76 -27.90
C SER A 62 -30.30 13.73 -26.69
N SER A 63 -30.60 12.56 -26.14
CA SER A 63 -31.38 12.36 -24.92
C SER A 63 -30.49 11.66 -23.89
N MET A 64 -30.35 12.25 -22.70
CA MET A 64 -29.42 11.77 -21.66
C MET A 64 -29.82 12.25 -20.27
N GLU A 65 -29.21 11.71 -19.25
CA GLU A 65 -29.30 12.21 -17.88
C GLU A 65 -28.21 13.26 -17.58
N VAL A 66 -28.42 14.11 -16.57
CA VAL A 66 -27.40 15.03 -16.08
C VAL A 66 -26.11 14.25 -15.73
N GLY A 67 -24.97 14.74 -16.21
CA GLY A 67 -23.66 14.13 -15.99
C GLY A 67 -23.35 12.90 -16.86
N GLN A 68 -24.27 12.43 -17.69
CA GLN A 68 -24.01 11.37 -18.65
C GLN A 68 -23.09 11.87 -19.77
N LEU A 69 -22.17 11.02 -20.21
CA LEU A 69 -21.22 11.34 -21.26
C LEU A 69 -21.90 11.41 -22.61
N MET A 70 -21.62 12.46 -23.37
CA MET A 70 -22.00 12.62 -24.75
C MET A 70 -20.78 12.86 -25.63
N GLU A 71 -20.84 12.43 -26.88
CA GLU A 71 -19.83 12.67 -27.89
C GLU A 71 -20.24 13.87 -28.74
N ILE A 72 -19.34 14.86 -28.85
CA ILE A 72 -19.47 16.00 -29.76
C ILE A 72 -18.58 15.72 -30.96
N ARG A 73 -19.16 15.69 -32.14
CA ARG A 73 -18.44 15.49 -33.37
C ARG A 73 -18.50 16.76 -34.20
N VAL A 74 -17.33 17.34 -34.50
CA VAL A 74 -17.19 18.52 -35.35
C VAL A 74 -16.53 18.08 -36.67
N GLU A 75 -17.32 18.08 -37.74
CA GLU A 75 -16.83 17.73 -39.09
C GLU A 75 -16.55 19.02 -39.87
N VAL A 76 -15.31 19.19 -40.28
CA VAL A 76 -14.87 20.32 -41.09
C VAL A 76 -14.50 19.77 -42.46
N LEU A 77 -15.28 20.14 -43.47
CA LEU A 77 -14.97 19.82 -44.89
C LEU A 77 -14.25 20.99 -45.52
N SER A 78 -13.10 20.75 -46.13
CA SER A 78 -12.27 21.76 -46.76
C SER A 78 -11.52 21.17 -47.96
N ASP A 79 -11.46 21.93 -49.02
CA ASP A 79 -10.67 21.58 -50.24
C ASP A 79 -9.20 21.99 -50.08
N THR A 80 -8.87 22.76 -49.03
CA THR A 80 -7.51 23.22 -48.74
C THR A 80 -6.83 22.32 -47.71
N ALA A 81 -5.50 22.41 -47.59
CA ALA A 81 -4.70 21.58 -46.71
C ALA A 81 -5.23 21.64 -45.27
N SER A 82 -5.85 20.55 -44.82
CA SER A 82 -6.43 20.41 -43.48
C SER A 82 -5.39 20.01 -42.43
N GLU A 83 -4.11 19.90 -42.81
CA GLU A 83 -3.05 19.37 -41.96
C GLU A 83 -2.70 20.30 -40.78
N MET A 84 -2.95 21.60 -40.90
CA MET A 84 -2.69 22.60 -39.84
C MET A 84 -3.94 23.07 -39.12
N LEU A 85 -5.06 22.39 -39.33
CA LEU A 85 -6.32 22.76 -38.72
C LEU A 85 -6.32 22.36 -37.25
N GLU A 86 -6.40 23.32 -36.36
CA GLU A 86 -6.64 23.12 -34.94
C GLU A 86 -8.05 23.60 -34.57
N LEU A 87 -8.80 22.81 -33.85
CA LEU A 87 -10.08 23.26 -33.30
C LEU A 87 -9.79 24.14 -32.08
N PRO A 88 -10.38 25.36 -31.97
CA PRO A 88 -10.20 26.16 -30.77
C PRO A 88 -10.74 25.44 -29.54
N SER A 89 -10.06 25.61 -28.41
CA SER A 89 -10.44 25.01 -27.12
C SER A 89 -11.89 25.32 -26.78
N LEU A 90 -12.75 24.31 -26.81
CA LEU A 90 -14.20 24.47 -26.57
C LEU A 90 -14.52 24.82 -25.12
N ASP A 91 -13.70 24.41 -24.18
CA ASP A 91 -13.80 24.73 -22.75
C ASP A 91 -13.70 26.24 -22.46
N ARG A 92 -13.05 27.01 -23.34
CA ARG A 92 -12.93 28.48 -23.23
C ARG A 92 -14.11 29.24 -23.79
N GLN A 93 -15.00 28.61 -24.52
CA GLN A 93 -16.18 29.27 -25.07
C GLN A 93 -17.19 29.56 -23.97
N SER A 94 -17.53 30.85 -23.81
CA SER A 94 -18.47 31.31 -22.75
C SER A 94 -19.86 30.65 -22.82
N SER A 95 -20.28 30.22 -24.01
CA SER A 95 -21.55 29.51 -24.25
C SER A 95 -21.59 28.10 -23.66
N LEU A 96 -20.43 27.44 -23.51
CA LEU A 96 -20.28 26.09 -22.94
C LEU A 96 -19.94 26.12 -21.45
N ARG A 97 -19.25 27.16 -21.03
CA ARG A 97 -18.80 27.32 -19.65
C ARG A 97 -19.97 27.31 -18.69
N ASN A 98 -19.87 26.59 -17.60
CA ASN A 98 -20.90 26.40 -16.57
C ASN A 98 -22.15 25.62 -16.99
N ARG A 99 -22.31 25.25 -18.26
CA ARG A 99 -23.43 24.42 -18.74
C ARG A 99 -22.98 23.00 -19.08
N PHE A 100 -21.74 22.89 -19.56
CA PHE A 100 -21.15 21.62 -19.93
C PHE A 100 -19.75 21.48 -19.33
N TRP A 101 -19.44 20.30 -18.87
CA TRP A 101 -18.04 19.90 -18.74
C TRP A 101 -17.58 19.37 -20.09
N VAL A 102 -16.47 19.85 -20.60
CA VAL A 102 -15.87 19.41 -21.88
C VAL A 102 -14.52 18.80 -21.58
N GLY A 103 -14.30 17.58 -22.03
CA GLY A 103 -13.01 16.89 -21.91
C GLY A 103 -11.92 17.63 -22.71
N LYS A 104 -10.71 17.66 -22.19
CA LYS A 104 -9.56 18.30 -22.86
C LYS A 104 -9.08 17.50 -24.08
N GLU A 105 -9.47 16.25 -24.16
CA GLU A 105 -9.03 15.33 -25.20
C GLU A 105 -9.90 15.41 -26.43
N MET A 106 -9.22 15.44 -27.56
CA MET A 106 -9.82 15.56 -28.87
C MET A 106 -9.24 14.47 -29.77
N ASN A 107 -10.08 13.52 -30.14
CA ASN A 107 -9.72 12.51 -31.13
C ASN A 107 -9.92 13.10 -32.54
N GLU A 108 -8.93 12.94 -33.40
CA GLU A 108 -8.96 13.45 -34.76
C GLU A 108 -9.01 12.32 -35.77
N VAL A 109 -9.96 12.41 -36.68
CA VAL A 109 -10.11 11.47 -37.80
C VAL A 109 -9.83 12.20 -39.12
N TRP A 110 -8.77 11.79 -39.78
CA TRP A 110 -8.37 12.37 -41.06
C TRP A 110 -9.17 11.77 -42.22
N ARG A 111 -9.69 12.66 -43.06
CA ARG A 111 -10.36 12.29 -44.32
C ARG A 111 -9.70 13.02 -45.49
N ARG A 112 -9.94 12.55 -46.71
CA ARG A 112 -9.38 13.18 -47.91
C ARG A 112 -9.93 14.58 -48.15
N ASP A 113 -11.15 14.85 -47.73
CA ASP A 113 -11.95 16.04 -47.98
C ASP A 113 -12.18 16.88 -46.68
N GLY A 114 -11.47 16.57 -45.62
CA GLY A 114 -11.65 17.31 -44.37
C GLY A 114 -11.12 16.59 -43.13
N ARG A 115 -11.52 17.08 -41.97
CA ARG A 115 -11.11 16.56 -40.67
C ARG A 115 -12.32 16.48 -39.73
N THR A 116 -12.40 15.41 -38.97
CA THR A 116 -13.42 15.21 -37.95
C THR A 116 -12.78 15.24 -36.60
N PHE A 117 -13.24 16.12 -35.72
CA PHE A 117 -12.84 16.20 -34.34
C PHE A 117 -13.92 15.59 -33.46
N VAL A 118 -13.55 14.71 -32.55
CA VAL A 118 -14.43 14.03 -31.63
C VAL A 118 -14.04 14.38 -30.22
N LEU A 119 -14.93 15.01 -29.48
CA LEU A 119 -14.74 15.42 -28.11
C LEU A 119 -15.82 14.80 -27.23
N ARG A 120 -15.54 14.68 -25.96
CA ARG A 120 -16.49 14.20 -24.96
C ARG A 120 -16.95 15.35 -24.07
N ALA A 121 -18.24 15.41 -23.78
CA ALA A 121 -18.81 16.41 -22.88
C ALA A 121 -19.91 15.80 -22.01
N ARG A 122 -20.30 16.54 -20.96
CA ARG A 122 -21.41 16.17 -20.06
C ARG A 122 -22.23 17.40 -19.72
N PRO A 123 -23.56 17.35 -19.76
CA PRO A 123 -24.38 18.44 -19.26
C PRO A 123 -24.30 18.53 -17.74
N LEU A 124 -24.16 19.74 -17.22
CA LEU A 124 -23.96 20.01 -15.80
C LEU A 124 -25.31 20.26 -15.06
N SER A 125 -26.39 20.54 -15.77
CA SER A 125 -27.69 20.86 -15.19
C SER A 125 -28.83 20.30 -16.04
N VAL A 126 -29.99 20.05 -15.42
CA VAL A 126 -31.26 19.72 -16.10
C VAL A 126 -31.79 20.85 -16.98
N GLU A 127 -31.32 22.08 -16.71
CA GLU A 127 -31.74 23.27 -17.45
C GLU A 127 -31.10 23.38 -18.83
N VAL A 128 -30.28 22.40 -19.20
CA VAL A 128 -29.60 22.34 -20.49
C VAL A 128 -30.55 21.68 -21.49
N ASP A 129 -31.20 22.47 -22.29
CA ASP A 129 -32.20 22.07 -23.31
C ASP A 129 -31.61 22.07 -24.73
N PHE A 130 -30.42 22.59 -24.93
CA PHE A 130 -29.69 22.59 -26.21
C PHE A 130 -28.18 22.65 -26.02
N PHE A 131 -27.45 22.08 -26.98
CA PHE A 131 -26.02 22.32 -27.15
C PHE A 131 -25.85 23.63 -27.93
N PRO A 132 -25.11 24.63 -27.38
CA PRO A 132 -24.99 25.94 -27.99
C PRO A 132 -24.20 25.90 -29.30
N SER A 133 -24.45 26.90 -30.14
CA SER A 133 -23.71 27.05 -31.39
C SER A 133 -22.22 27.29 -31.10
N LEU A 134 -21.35 26.53 -31.75
CA LEU A 134 -19.93 26.75 -31.72
C LEU A 134 -19.54 27.87 -32.68
N SER A 135 -18.77 28.82 -32.20
CA SER A 135 -18.23 29.92 -33.02
C SER A 135 -16.79 29.58 -33.44
N ILE A 136 -16.51 29.53 -34.73
CA ILE A 136 -15.21 29.22 -35.29
C ILE A 136 -14.83 30.34 -36.26
N GLN A 137 -13.71 31.00 -35.99
CA GLN A 137 -13.17 32.01 -36.89
C GLN A 137 -12.46 31.34 -38.07
N VAL A 138 -12.80 31.72 -39.28
CA VAL A 138 -12.24 31.24 -40.54
C VAL A 138 -11.70 32.41 -41.33
N PHE A 139 -10.69 32.15 -42.18
CA PHE A 139 -10.20 33.15 -43.12
C PHE A 139 -10.80 32.92 -44.51
N ASN A 140 -11.46 33.91 -45.04
CA ASN A 140 -11.99 33.89 -46.38
C ASN A 140 -10.90 34.46 -47.31
N ALA A 141 -10.32 33.61 -48.18
CA ALA A 141 -9.22 33.99 -49.05
C ALA A 141 -9.69 34.92 -50.21
N GLU A 142 -10.95 34.77 -50.66
CA GLU A 142 -11.49 35.65 -51.74
C GLU A 142 -11.78 37.05 -51.21
N ALA A 143 -12.32 37.16 -50.00
CA ALA A 143 -12.61 38.44 -49.36
C ALA A 143 -11.41 39.07 -48.66
N GLY A 144 -10.33 38.30 -48.45
CA GLY A 144 -9.14 38.76 -47.73
C GLY A 144 -9.40 39.15 -46.26
N SER A 145 -10.44 38.61 -45.64
CA SER A 145 -10.92 38.96 -44.32
C SER A 145 -11.32 37.77 -43.47
N TYR A 146 -11.32 37.93 -42.16
CA TYR A 146 -11.78 36.93 -41.22
C TYR A 146 -13.29 36.97 -41.08
N GLU A 147 -13.92 35.78 -41.06
CA GLU A 147 -15.35 35.57 -40.84
C GLU A 147 -15.56 34.62 -39.66
N THR A 148 -16.56 34.85 -38.82
CA THR A 148 -16.91 33.93 -37.76
C THR A 148 -18.11 33.08 -38.21
N LYS A 149 -17.88 31.81 -38.52
CA LYS A 149 -18.93 30.83 -38.78
C LYS A 149 -19.47 30.26 -37.49
N ARG A 150 -20.81 30.05 -37.44
CA ARG A 150 -21.47 29.46 -36.27
C ARG A 150 -22.18 28.18 -36.67
N SER A 151 -22.06 27.13 -35.82
CA SER A 151 -22.84 25.90 -35.99
C SER A 151 -24.32 26.14 -35.64
N GLU A 152 -25.16 25.22 -36.03
CA GLU A 152 -26.55 25.19 -35.59
C GLU A 152 -26.66 24.83 -34.10
N LEU A 153 -27.77 25.25 -33.48
CA LEU A 153 -28.17 24.84 -32.14
C LEU A 153 -28.67 23.40 -32.20
N ILE A 154 -28.20 22.53 -31.32
CA ILE A 154 -28.61 21.13 -31.30
C ILE A 154 -29.52 20.92 -30.07
N PRO A 155 -30.78 20.55 -30.25
CA PRO A 155 -31.70 20.31 -29.13
C PRO A 155 -31.22 19.06 -28.36
N LEU A 156 -31.22 19.18 -27.03
CA LEU A 156 -30.92 18.12 -26.10
C LEU A 156 -32.12 17.90 -25.16
N SER A 157 -32.30 16.67 -24.75
CA SER A 157 -33.23 16.31 -23.68
C SER A 157 -32.45 15.78 -22.51
N VAL A 158 -32.28 16.61 -21.48
CA VAL A 158 -31.55 16.24 -20.28
C VAL A 158 -32.53 15.95 -19.16
N ALA A 159 -32.66 14.68 -18.79
CA ALA A 159 -33.49 14.24 -17.69
C ALA A 159 -32.81 14.45 -16.34
N PRO A 160 -33.56 14.76 -15.27
CA PRO A 160 -32.98 14.74 -13.93
C PRO A 160 -32.54 13.33 -13.61
N ARG A 161 -31.38 13.23 -13.03
CA ARG A 161 -30.87 11.99 -12.49
C ARG A 161 -31.50 11.81 -11.11
N ASP A 162 -32.23 10.72 -10.90
CA ASP A 162 -32.97 10.47 -9.65
C ASP A 162 -32.04 10.54 -8.43
N GLY A 163 -32.09 11.67 -7.71
CA GLY A 163 -31.47 11.86 -6.39
C GLY A 163 -29.98 11.62 -6.24
N LYS A 164 -29.23 11.44 -7.34
CA LYS A 164 -27.85 11.00 -7.34
C LYS A 164 -26.92 12.12 -7.79
N THR A 165 -25.95 12.41 -6.97
CA THR A 165 -24.87 13.36 -7.23
C THR A 165 -24.12 13.04 -8.54
N TYR A 166 -23.37 14.00 -9.09
CA TYR A 166 -22.63 13.97 -10.36
C TYR A 166 -21.85 12.69 -10.69
N PHE A 167 -21.50 11.94 -9.67
CA PHE A 167 -20.85 10.64 -9.79
C PHE A 167 -21.78 9.59 -9.18
N ASP A 168 -22.67 9.06 -9.99
CA ASP A 168 -23.48 7.93 -9.55
C ASP A 168 -22.63 6.67 -9.52
N VAL A 169 -22.06 6.42 -8.37
CA VAL A 169 -21.28 5.21 -8.08
C VAL A 169 -22.16 3.95 -8.21
N SER A 170 -23.49 4.09 -8.17
CA SER A 170 -24.40 2.94 -8.35
C SER A 170 -24.48 2.42 -9.78
N SER A 171 -23.94 3.17 -10.76
CA SER A 171 -23.76 2.65 -12.13
C SER A 171 -22.53 1.74 -12.27
N ILE A 172 -21.72 1.64 -11.24
CA ILE A 172 -20.53 0.78 -11.19
C ILE A 172 -20.98 -0.59 -10.66
N PRO A 173 -20.81 -1.70 -11.39
CA PRO A 173 -21.20 -3.03 -10.93
C PRO A 173 -20.54 -3.37 -9.59
N GLY A 174 -21.32 -3.66 -8.56
CA GLY A 174 -20.83 -3.96 -7.20
C GLY A 174 -20.87 -2.80 -6.20
N ALA A 175 -21.20 -1.59 -6.61
CA ALA A 175 -21.27 -0.41 -5.75
C ALA A 175 -22.58 -0.28 -4.95
N GLU A 176 -23.54 -1.18 -5.13
CA GLU A 176 -24.90 -1.11 -4.57
C GLU A 176 -24.98 -0.94 -3.05
N TYR A 177 -23.92 -1.29 -2.32
CA TYR A 177 -23.89 -1.26 -0.85
C TYR A 177 -23.17 -0.05 -0.23
N ALA A 178 -22.54 0.78 -1.02
CA ALA A 178 -21.62 1.79 -0.49
C ALA A 178 -22.14 3.23 -0.56
N VAL A 179 -23.23 3.47 -1.28
CA VAL A 179 -23.80 4.81 -1.47
C VAL A 179 -24.98 5.05 -0.51
N LEU A 180 -24.87 4.62 0.72
CA LEU A 180 -25.61 5.27 1.79
C LEU A 180 -24.90 6.60 2.08
N ALA A 181 -25.20 7.52 1.16
CA ALA A 181 -25.14 8.96 1.30
C ALA A 181 -24.32 9.49 2.47
N SER A 182 -23.03 9.67 2.29
CA SER A 182 -22.44 10.88 2.85
C SER A 182 -22.99 12.06 2.02
N PRO A 183 -23.61 13.08 2.61
CA PRO A 183 -24.08 14.26 1.87
C PRO A 183 -22.95 15.01 1.16
N GLU A 184 -21.71 14.61 1.37
CA GLU A 184 -20.46 15.22 0.90
C GLU A 184 -19.78 14.43 -0.24
N GLY A 185 -20.35 13.29 -0.66
CA GLY A 185 -19.89 12.50 -1.81
C GLY A 185 -18.72 11.56 -1.53
N VAL A 186 -18.29 10.82 -2.58
CA VAL A 186 -17.22 9.81 -2.52
C VAL A 186 -15.83 10.43 -2.23
N TRP A 187 -15.63 11.69 -2.59
CA TRP A 187 -14.36 12.41 -2.52
C TRP A 187 -14.19 13.25 -1.25
N HIS A 188 -14.87 12.88 -0.17
CA HIS A 188 -14.67 13.52 1.11
C HIS A 188 -13.45 12.93 1.82
N ASN A 189 -12.67 13.80 2.42
CA ASN A 189 -11.54 13.35 3.23
C ASN A 189 -12.02 12.59 4.46
N ASP A 190 -11.40 11.46 4.72
CA ASP A 190 -11.69 10.65 5.88
C ASP A 190 -11.02 11.25 7.12
N GLU A 191 -11.80 11.42 8.19
CA GLU A 191 -11.26 11.87 9.46
C GLU A 191 -10.47 10.76 10.14
N ALA A 192 -9.38 11.16 10.78
CA ALA A 192 -8.54 10.24 11.54
C ALA A 192 -9.29 9.76 12.78
N THR A 193 -9.68 8.50 12.80
CA THR A 193 -10.20 7.87 14.01
C THR A 193 -9.09 7.15 14.78
N ILE A 194 -9.07 7.30 16.11
CA ILE A 194 -8.07 6.67 16.99
C ILE A 194 -8.00 5.15 16.74
N MET A 195 -9.13 4.51 16.47
CA MET A 195 -9.20 3.07 16.21
C MET A 195 -8.46 2.68 14.93
N ASN A 196 -8.64 3.42 13.84
CA ASN A 196 -7.96 3.17 12.56
C ASN A 196 -6.46 3.42 12.70
N ASP A 197 -6.04 4.45 13.41
CA ASP A 197 -4.64 4.76 13.67
C ASP A 197 -3.97 3.64 14.49
N MET A 198 -4.63 3.16 15.55
CA MET A 198 -4.14 2.04 16.35
C MET A 198 -4.02 0.76 15.53
N MET A 199 -5.02 0.43 14.72
CA MET A 199 -5.02 -0.77 13.87
C MET A 199 -3.90 -0.71 12.83
N ASN A 200 -3.78 0.40 12.11
CA ASN A 200 -2.72 0.60 11.11
C ASN A 200 -1.33 0.63 11.74
N GLY A 201 -1.20 1.23 12.93
CA GLY A 201 0.03 1.21 13.72
C GLY A 201 0.44 -0.20 14.15
N LEU A 202 -0.52 -1.01 14.61
CA LEU A 202 -0.27 -2.41 14.97
C LEU A 202 0.15 -3.26 13.76
N ILE A 203 -0.55 -3.12 12.63
CA ILE A 203 -0.21 -3.83 11.39
C ILE A 203 1.19 -3.41 10.92
N GLY A 204 1.50 -2.10 10.96
CA GLY A 204 2.81 -1.58 10.65
C GLY A 204 3.90 -2.16 11.53
N LEU A 205 3.72 -2.14 12.84
CA LEU A 205 4.65 -2.71 13.81
C LEU A 205 4.94 -4.20 13.51
N LEU A 206 3.90 -4.98 13.25
CA LEU A 206 4.01 -6.42 12.96
C LEU A 206 4.67 -6.68 11.61
N ALA A 207 4.39 -5.89 10.59
CA ALA A 207 4.94 -6.05 9.25
C ALA A 207 6.40 -5.59 9.17
N ASP A 208 6.69 -4.35 9.60
CA ASP A 208 8.03 -3.76 9.55
C ASP A 208 9.00 -4.48 10.52
N GLY A 209 8.45 -4.98 11.65
CA GLY A 209 9.19 -5.72 12.67
C GLY A 209 9.24 -7.23 12.48
N VAL A 210 8.85 -7.78 11.33
CA VAL A 210 8.70 -9.24 11.13
C VAL A 210 9.90 -10.06 11.59
N TRP A 211 11.12 -9.64 11.27
CA TRP A 211 12.34 -10.33 11.69
C TRP A 211 12.53 -10.30 13.20
N VAL A 212 12.20 -9.19 13.85
CA VAL A 212 12.25 -9.05 15.31
C VAL A 212 11.24 -10.00 15.95
N PHE A 213 10.01 -10.08 15.44
CA PHE A 213 8.98 -10.99 15.95
C PHE A 213 9.32 -12.46 15.74
N ILE A 214 9.94 -12.83 14.62
CA ILE A 214 10.45 -14.19 14.40
C ILE A 214 11.54 -14.51 15.42
N LEU A 215 12.53 -13.63 15.60
CA LEU A 215 13.60 -13.82 16.58
C LEU A 215 13.06 -13.89 18.01
N LEU A 216 12.13 -13.02 18.38
CA LEU A 216 11.46 -13.05 19.68
C LEU A 216 10.66 -14.33 19.89
N SER A 217 9.97 -14.83 18.86
CA SER A 217 9.21 -16.09 18.93
C SER A 217 10.13 -17.28 19.15
N VAL A 218 11.21 -17.39 18.38
CA VAL A 218 12.18 -18.47 18.50
C VAL A 218 12.98 -18.35 19.81
N GLY A 219 13.56 -17.17 20.07
CA GLY A 219 14.33 -16.92 21.30
C GLY A 219 13.47 -17.05 22.56
N GLY A 220 12.28 -16.45 22.54
CA GLY A 220 11.29 -16.56 23.60
C GLY A 220 10.85 -17.99 23.88
N PHE A 221 10.68 -18.80 22.83
CA PHE A 221 10.37 -20.22 22.98
C PHE A 221 11.50 -20.93 23.78
N PHE A 222 12.76 -20.75 23.37
CA PHE A 222 13.89 -21.38 24.07
C PHE A 222 14.07 -20.87 25.50
N VAL A 223 13.86 -19.58 25.74
CA VAL A 223 13.94 -18.98 27.09
C VAL A 223 12.80 -19.46 28.00
N LEU A 224 11.58 -19.60 27.47
CA LEU A 224 10.41 -20.02 28.23
C LEU A 224 10.26 -21.54 28.32
N LEU A 225 10.95 -22.30 27.46
CA LEU A 225 10.93 -23.76 27.45
C LEU A 225 11.25 -24.41 28.80
N PRO A 226 12.33 -23.99 29.52
CA PRO A 226 12.61 -24.57 30.84
C PRO A 226 11.51 -24.26 31.86
N ARG A 227 10.89 -23.07 31.78
CA ARG A 227 9.75 -22.73 32.65
C ARG A 227 8.53 -23.60 32.35
N ALA A 228 8.20 -23.82 31.08
CA ALA A 228 7.09 -24.69 30.69
C ALA A 228 7.32 -26.13 31.17
N LYS A 229 8.55 -26.65 31.02
CA LYS A 229 8.96 -27.97 31.55
C LYS A 229 8.86 -28.01 33.09
N GLU A 230 9.27 -26.98 33.77
CA GLU A 230 9.18 -26.90 35.23
C GLU A 230 7.74 -26.82 35.70
N LEU A 231 6.90 -25.97 35.09
CA LEU A 231 5.47 -25.90 35.42
C LEU A 231 4.77 -27.26 35.22
N ARG A 232 5.16 -28.00 34.20
CA ARG A 232 4.68 -29.35 33.98
C ARG A 232 5.16 -30.30 35.09
N ARG A 233 6.45 -30.28 35.45
CA ARG A 233 6.98 -31.07 36.58
C ARG A 233 6.22 -30.81 37.85
N ARG A 234 5.95 -29.53 38.19
CA ARG A 234 5.15 -29.13 39.36
C ARG A 234 3.72 -29.67 39.28
N ALA A 235 3.14 -29.78 38.07
CA ALA A 235 1.76 -30.28 37.94
C ALA A 235 1.65 -31.77 38.10
N LEU A 236 2.64 -32.52 37.63
CA LEU A 236 2.61 -33.99 37.53
C LEU A 236 3.34 -34.67 38.68
N ASP A 237 4.42 -34.09 39.14
CA ASP A 237 5.27 -34.69 40.20
C ASP A 237 4.91 -34.07 41.57
N ARG A 238 4.21 -34.85 42.39
CA ARG A 238 3.81 -34.45 43.75
C ARG A 238 5.03 -34.25 44.63
N ASP A 239 6.08 -35.06 44.46
CA ASP A 239 7.30 -34.97 45.25
C ASP A 239 8.15 -33.76 44.88
N TYR A 240 8.24 -33.42 43.62
CA TYR A 240 8.89 -32.18 43.15
C TYR A 240 8.17 -30.93 43.70
N ARG A 241 6.83 -30.92 43.66
CA ARG A 241 6.03 -29.80 44.21
C ARG A 241 6.30 -29.60 45.68
N ARG A 242 6.33 -30.70 46.43
CA ARG A 242 6.60 -30.71 47.86
C ARG A 242 7.99 -30.16 48.16
N ARG A 243 9.03 -30.66 47.50
CA ARG A 243 10.40 -30.19 47.67
C ARG A 243 10.56 -28.70 47.39
N LYS A 244 9.87 -28.20 46.37
CA LYS A 244 9.92 -26.77 46.03
C LYS A 244 9.18 -25.89 47.06
N LEU A 245 8.09 -26.37 47.62
CA LEU A 245 7.40 -25.69 48.71
C LEU A 245 8.30 -25.69 49.96
N ALA A 246 8.90 -26.82 50.30
CA ALA A 246 9.82 -26.92 51.43
C ALA A 246 11.01 -25.95 51.29
N TYR A 247 11.59 -25.86 50.06
CA TYR A 247 12.67 -24.91 49.82
C TYR A 247 12.22 -23.44 49.93
N ARG A 248 11.01 -23.12 49.46
CA ARG A 248 10.48 -21.77 49.61
C ARG A 248 10.24 -21.41 51.09
N GLN A 249 9.75 -22.36 51.90
CA GLN A 249 9.60 -22.20 53.32
C GLN A 249 10.97 -22.04 54.01
N PHE A 250 11.95 -22.84 53.60
CA PHE A 250 13.32 -22.69 54.06
C PHE A 250 13.86 -21.29 53.82
N CYS A 251 13.75 -20.75 52.62
CA CYS A 251 14.21 -19.38 52.31
C CYS A 251 13.52 -18.30 53.13
N LEU A 252 12.26 -18.51 53.52
CA LEU A 252 11.49 -17.57 54.38
C LEU A 252 11.86 -17.69 55.85
N SER A 253 12.08 -18.92 56.34
CA SER A 253 12.42 -19.19 57.75
C SER A 253 13.88 -18.96 58.05
N SER A 254 14.81 -19.30 57.18
CA SER A 254 16.25 -19.05 57.32
C SER A 254 16.62 -17.55 57.36
N ALA A 255 15.72 -16.68 56.94
CA ALA A 255 15.89 -15.21 57.07
C ALA A 255 15.69 -14.70 58.51
N LYS A 256 15.12 -15.51 59.39
CA LYS A 256 14.91 -15.16 60.80
C LYS A 256 16.10 -15.62 61.64
N ALA A 257 16.66 -14.73 62.46
CA ALA A 257 17.80 -15.04 63.30
C ALA A 257 17.51 -16.19 64.28
N GLY A 258 18.43 -17.13 64.37
CA GLY A 258 18.33 -18.25 65.32
C GLY A 258 17.41 -19.40 64.87
N SER A 259 16.91 -19.39 63.62
CA SER A 259 16.05 -20.47 63.12
C SER A 259 16.63 -21.18 61.89
N GLU A 260 17.89 -20.91 61.56
CA GLU A 260 18.53 -21.37 60.32
C GLU A 260 18.68 -22.91 60.29
N VAL A 261 19.15 -23.51 61.42
CA VAL A 261 19.35 -24.95 61.52
C VAL A 261 18.02 -25.71 61.52
N GLU A 262 17.02 -25.19 62.23
CA GLU A 262 15.67 -25.76 62.24
C GLU A 262 14.99 -25.61 60.88
N ALA A 263 15.25 -24.52 60.15
CA ALA A 263 14.81 -24.35 58.76
C ALA A 263 15.43 -25.38 57.84
N LEU A 264 16.72 -25.70 58.00
CA LEU A 264 17.41 -26.74 57.23
C LEU A 264 16.84 -28.14 57.53
N ARG A 265 16.58 -28.42 58.84
CA ARG A 265 15.95 -29.66 59.27
C ARG A 265 14.56 -29.82 58.64
N SER A 266 13.75 -28.76 58.69
CA SER A 266 12.43 -28.73 58.06
C SER A 266 12.50 -28.90 56.56
N LEU A 267 13.46 -28.29 55.87
CA LEU A 267 13.66 -28.48 54.42
C LEU A 267 13.87 -29.96 54.06
N ILE A 268 14.73 -30.65 54.80
CA ILE A 268 15.01 -32.07 54.56
C ILE A 268 13.76 -32.92 54.87
N ALA A 269 13.13 -32.70 56.02
CA ALA A 269 11.95 -33.44 56.48
C ALA A 269 10.76 -33.29 55.53
N ASP A 270 10.42 -32.05 55.18
CA ASP A 270 9.26 -31.74 54.30
C ASP A 270 9.50 -32.26 52.87
N SER A 271 10.76 -32.27 52.42
CA SER A 271 11.12 -32.85 51.11
C SER A 271 10.81 -34.36 51.02
N TYR A 272 10.82 -35.03 52.16
CA TYR A 272 10.55 -36.49 52.25
C TYR A 272 9.23 -36.84 52.97
N SER A 273 8.34 -35.91 53.17
CA SER A 273 7.04 -36.11 53.87
C SER A 273 7.18 -36.57 55.31
N ARG A 274 8.17 -36.11 56.04
CA ARG A 274 8.39 -36.37 57.46
C ARG A 274 8.17 -35.09 58.27
N SER A 275 7.84 -35.22 59.54
CA SER A 275 7.75 -34.07 60.44
C SER A 275 9.15 -33.57 60.80
N GLY A 276 9.42 -32.26 60.62
CA GLY A 276 10.71 -31.66 60.93
C GLY A 276 11.12 -31.82 62.40
N ARG A 277 10.17 -31.78 63.31
CA ARG A 277 10.40 -31.95 64.76
C ARG A 277 10.82 -33.37 65.18
N ALA A 278 10.58 -34.37 64.34
CA ALA A 278 10.92 -35.78 64.62
C ALA A 278 12.16 -36.26 63.84
N LEU A 279 12.83 -35.37 63.09
CA LEU A 279 13.97 -35.74 62.28
C LEU A 279 15.28 -35.54 63.09
N THR A 280 15.99 -36.63 63.38
CA THR A 280 17.32 -36.59 64.01
C THR A 280 18.39 -36.31 62.98
N ALA A 281 19.58 -35.84 63.41
CA ALA A 281 20.76 -35.66 62.51
C ALA A 281 21.10 -36.94 61.76
N ARG A 282 21.02 -38.08 62.40
CA ARG A 282 21.30 -39.40 61.80
C ARG A 282 20.25 -39.74 60.70
N ASP A 283 18.98 -39.45 60.92
CA ASP A 283 17.92 -39.68 59.95
C ASP A 283 18.12 -38.78 58.73
N ALA A 284 18.49 -37.49 58.91
CA ALA A 284 18.76 -36.57 57.86
C ALA A 284 19.90 -37.04 56.96
N VAL A 285 21.01 -37.48 57.58
CA VAL A 285 22.18 -38.08 56.87
C VAL A 285 21.78 -39.31 56.07
N GLN A 286 20.97 -40.20 56.66
CA GLN A 286 20.53 -41.39 55.98
C GLN A 286 19.64 -41.10 54.77
N LEU A 287 18.79 -40.06 54.84
CA LEU A 287 17.96 -39.62 53.75
C LEU A 287 18.79 -38.97 52.61
N LEU A 288 19.80 -38.19 52.95
CA LEU A 288 20.73 -37.57 51.99
C LEU A 288 21.62 -38.63 51.29
N ARG A 289 22.11 -39.62 52.01
CA ARG A 289 22.86 -40.76 51.43
C ARG A 289 22.03 -41.55 50.46
N ARG A 290 20.74 -41.81 50.75
CA ARG A 290 19.82 -42.43 49.80
C ARG A 290 19.60 -41.64 48.53
N SER A 291 19.78 -40.34 48.60
CA SER A 291 19.66 -39.40 47.42
C SER A 291 20.97 -39.25 46.66
N ARG A 292 22.01 -40.02 46.93
CA ARG A 292 23.34 -39.90 46.34
C ARG A 292 23.96 -38.51 46.55
N GLY A 293 23.80 -38.01 47.78
CA GLY A 293 24.48 -36.74 48.17
C GLY A 293 25.98 -36.87 48.11
N ASP A 294 26.64 -35.73 47.85
CA ASP A 294 28.09 -35.60 47.95
C ASP A 294 28.50 -35.77 49.42
N ASP A 295 29.54 -36.59 49.66
CA ASP A 295 29.96 -36.91 51.04
C ASP A 295 30.33 -35.64 51.83
N SER A 296 30.93 -34.65 51.16
CA SER A 296 31.22 -33.34 51.78
C SER A 296 29.98 -32.57 52.24
N LEU A 297 28.86 -32.66 51.49
CA LEU A 297 27.59 -32.05 51.84
C LEU A 297 26.92 -32.80 53.01
N ILE A 298 27.04 -34.13 53.02
CA ILE A 298 26.49 -34.97 54.09
C ILE A 298 27.20 -34.69 55.40
N GLU A 299 28.53 -34.59 55.39
CA GLU A 299 29.35 -34.26 56.55
C GLU A 299 29.05 -32.87 57.14
N GLN A 300 28.89 -31.86 56.26
CA GLN A 300 28.46 -30.52 56.68
C GLN A 300 27.07 -30.48 57.30
N VAL A 301 26.13 -31.24 56.78
CA VAL A 301 24.78 -31.32 57.33
C VAL A 301 24.79 -32.12 58.67
N GLU A 302 25.62 -33.15 58.74
CA GLU A 302 25.78 -33.96 59.97
C GLU A 302 26.36 -33.13 61.14
N SER A 303 27.41 -32.34 60.88
CA SER A 303 27.99 -31.41 61.84
C SER A 303 26.99 -30.38 62.33
N LEU A 304 26.32 -29.67 61.39
CA LEU A 304 25.39 -28.59 61.73
C LEU A 304 24.14 -29.10 62.51
N LEU A 305 23.63 -30.27 62.19
CA LEU A 305 22.45 -30.83 62.88
C LEU A 305 22.85 -31.55 64.17
N GLY A 306 24.05 -32.13 64.25
CA GLY A 306 24.60 -32.80 65.42
C GLY A 306 24.91 -31.82 66.53
N ASP A 307 25.63 -30.73 66.21
CA ASP A 307 25.94 -29.68 67.19
C ASP A 307 24.67 -29.03 67.78
N ALA A 308 23.59 -28.94 66.99
CA ALA A 308 22.30 -28.43 67.43
C ALA A 308 21.50 -29.42 68.33
N ASP A 309 21.75 -30.71 68.27
CA ASP A 309 21.12 -31.73 69.09
C ASP A 309 21.83 -31.89 70.45
N GLU A 310 23.12 -31.45 70.62
CA GLU A 310 23.91 -31.62 71.83
C GLU A 310 23.96 -30.38 72.73
N VAL A 311 23.71 -29.18 72.21
CA VAL A 311 23.84 -27.92 73.01
C VAL A 311 22.48 -27.28 73.24
N PRO A 312 22.13 -26.84 74.47
CA PRO A 312 20.93 -26.03 74.72
C PRO A 312 21.05 -24.69 73.99
N TYR A 313 20.07 -24.35 73.18
CA TYR A 313 19.99 -23.18 72.33
C TYR A 313 20.27 -21.86 73.04
N ASP A 314 21.34 -21.16 72.67
CA ASP A 314 21.67 -19.78 73.06
C ASP A 314 21.47 -18.85 71.84
N PRO A 315 20.45 -17.96 71.85
CA PRO A 315 20.12 -17.13 70.69
C PRO A 315 21.08 -16.01 70.37
N GLN A 316 22.16 -15.80 71.20
CA GLN A 316 23.08 -14.66 71.00
C GLN A 316 24.44 -15.01 70.38
N SER A 317 24.73 -16.27 70.09
CA SER A 317 26.10 -16.70 69.70
C SER A 317 26.32 -16.88 68.20
N GLU A 318 25.30 -16.88 67.36
CA GLU A 318 25.45 -17.12 65.91
C GLU A 318 25.50 -15.83 65.10
N GLY A 319 26.72 -15.46 64.66
CA GLY A 319 26.96 -14.31 63.79
C GLY A 319 26.56 -14.50 62.36
N ALA A 320 26.57 -13.42 61.57
CA ALA A 320 26.22 -13.36 60.14
C ALA A 320 26.92 -14.40 59.25
N SER A 321 28.06 -14.97 59.70
CA SER A 321 28.83 -16.00 58.98
C SER A 321 28.07 -17.33 58.91
N ALA A 322 27.41 -17.76 59.97
CA ALA A 322 26.66 -19.01 60.01
C ALA A 322 25.44 -18.99 59.11
N ARG A 323 24.80 -17.83 58.94
CA ARG A 323 23.62 -17.64 58.02
C ARG A 323 23.98 -17.84 56.58
N VAL A 324 25.15 -17.35 56.13
CA VAL A 324 25.65 -17.49 54.77
C VAL A 324 25.94 -18.96 54.47
N GLU A 325 26.55 -19.66 55.44
CA GLU A 325 26.90 -21.06 55.30
C GLU A 325 25.67 -21.98 55.23
N VAL A 326 24.69 -21.82 56.16
CA VAL A 326 23.43 -22.58 56.13
C VAL A 326 22.63 -22.27 54.87
N GLY A 327 22.63 -21.03 54.40
CA GLY A 327 21.98 -20.61 53.15
C GLY A 327 22.59 -21.33 51.92
N GLU A 328 23.90 -21.44 51.83
CA GLU A 328 24.59 -22.15 50.75
C GLU A 328 24.38 -23.68 50.84
N ILE A 329 24.42 -24.24 52.02
CA ILE A 329 24.11 -25.68 52.24
C ILE A 329 22.66 -25.97 51.85
N GLY A 330 21.69 -25.14 52.24
CA GLY A 330 20.29 -25.27 51.84
C GLY A 330 20.09 -25.21 50.31
N LYS A 331 20.82 -24.33 49.61
CA LYS A 331 20.82 -24.29 48.14
C LYS A 331 21.44 -25.55 47.53
N ARG A 332 22.54 -26.09 48.09
CA ARG A 332 23.17 -27.32 47.63
C ARG A 332 22.26 -28.53 47.86
N VAL A 333 21.60 -28.62 49.02
CA VAL A 333 20.59 -29.64 49.31
C VAL A 333 19.43 -29.57 48.35
N PHE A 334 18.88 -28.37 48.09
CA PHE A 334 17.82 -28.22 47.10
C PHE A 334 18.26 -28.57 45.68
N LYS A 335 19.47 -28.20 45.27
CA LYS A 335 20.05 -28.49 43.95
C LYS A 335 20.32 -29.99 43.79
N LEU A 336 20.72 -30.66 44.84
CA LEU A 336 20.83 -32.12 44.88
C LEU A 336 19.46 -32.78 44.66
N LEU A 337 18.43 -32.22 45.28
CA LEU A 337 17.06 -32.71 45.18
C LEU A 337 16.32 -32.30 43.90
N GLY A 338 16.84 -31.35 43.10
CA GLY A 338 16.22 -30.90 41.85
C GLY A 338 17.08 -30.00 41.00
N LYS A 339 17.54 -30.44 39.82
CA LYS A 339 18.30 -29.58 38.88
C LYS A 339 17.50 -28.36 38.46
N ALA A 340 18.06 -27.16 38.65
CA ALA A 340 17.46 -25.85 38.39
C ALA A 340 17.80 -25.29 37.01
N SER A 341 16.94 -24.47 36.45
CA SER A 341 17.14 -23.72 35.22
C SER A 341 16.94 -22.21 35.39
N LEU A 342 17.79 -21.47 34.69
CA LEU A 342 18.02 -20.03 34.77
C LEU A 342 16.91 -19.16 34.15
N VAL A 343 16.85 -17.92 34.62
CA VAL A 343 15.97 -16.81 34.20
C VAL A 343 16.76 -15.81 33.39
N LEU A 344 16.15 -15.22 32.33
CA LEU A 344 16.46 -13.87 31.81
C LEU A 344 15.28 -13.33 30.97
N LEU A 345 14.76 -12.25 31.36
CA LEU A 345 14.77 -10.83 30.97
C LEU A 345 14.10 -10.53 29.63
N ALA A 346 12.93 -9.90 29.71
CA ALA A 346 12.35 -9.11 28.64
C ALA A 346 12.55 -7.62 28.97
N GLY A 347 13.41 -6.98 28.20
CA GLY A 347 13.62 -5.54 28.24
C GLY A 347 12.63 -4.83 27.32
N SER A 348 12.13 -3.75 27.82
CA SER A 348 11.27 -2.75 27.22
C SER A 348 11.79 -2.19 25.88
N LEU A 349 10.92 -2.19 24.87
CA LEU A 349 11.04 -1.33 23.68
C LEU A 349 9.73 -0.54 23.57
N PHE A 350 9.66 0.55 24.30
CA PHE A 350 8.77 1.65 23.99
C PHE A 350 9.62 2.69 23.26
N MET A 351 9.55 2.73 21.94
CA MET A 351 10.06 3.85 21.17
C MET A 351 9.02 4.98 21.23
N GLY A 352 9.49 6.15 21.62
CA GLY A 352 8.71 7.35 21.73
C GLY A 352 8.11 7.77 20.40
N MET A 353 6.86 8.12 20.41
CA MET A 353 6.21 8.83 19.31
C MET A 353 6.67 10.28 19.35
N ASP A 354 7.40 10.70 18.32
CA ASP A 354 7.83 12.09 18.16
C ASP A 354 6.63 13.02 17.93
N LYS A 355 6.61 14.13 18.65
CA LYS A 355 5.58 15.17 18.55
C LYS A 355 5.63 16.00 17.24
N SER A 356 6.66 15.80 16.40
CA SER A 356 6.83 16.44 15.11
C SER A 356 5.75 16.06 14.10
N PHE A 357 5.21 14.85 14.19
CA PHE A 357 4.27 14.29 13.23
C PHE A 357 2.86 14.91 13.23
N ALA A 358 2.46 15.56 14.32
CA ALA A 358 1.12 16.16 14.40
C ALA A 358 0.99 17.44 13.55
N ALA A 359 2.07 18.21 13.43
CA ALA A 359 2.08 19.47 12.70
C ALA A 359 1.96 19.26 11.17
N ASP A 360 2.60 18.23 10.63
CA ASP A 360 2.59 17.94 9.19
C ASP A 360 1.20 17.48 8.71
N TRP A 361 0.49 16.68 9.53
CA TRP A 361 -0.87 16.24 9.23
C TRP A 361 -1.87 17.39 9.26
N GLU A 362 -1.84 18.24 10.30
CA GLU A 362 -2.72 19.39 10.44
C GLU A 362 -2.51 20.41 9.30
N SER A 363 -1.28 20.56 8.83
CA SER A 363 -0.95 21.37 7.65
C SER A 363 -1.65 20.86 6.39
N ALA A 364 -1.60 19.54 6.14
CA ALA A 364 -2.24 18.93 4.97
C ALA A 364 -3.78 19.07 5.01
N GLU A 365 -4.39 18.86 6.17
CA GLU A 365 -5.84 19.07 6.35
C GLU A 365 -6.23 20.54 6.12
N THR A 366 -5.43 21.49 6.63
CA THR A 366 -5.66 22.91 6.47
C THR A 366 -5.52 23.34 5.01
N ALA A 367 -4.50 22.81 4.29
CA ALA A 367 -4.32 23.06 2.86
C ALA A 367 -5.54 22.57 2.04
N PHE A 368 -6.04 21.38 2.35
CA PHE A 368 -7.22 20.84 1.68
C PHE A 368 -8.50 21.64 1.99
N ALA A 369 -8.72 22.03 3.25
CA ALA A 369 -9.84 22.87 3.64
C ALA A 369 -9.78 24.26 2.95
N THR A 370 -8.58 24.83 2.83
CA THR A 370 -8.37 26.09 2.10
C THR A 370 -8.70 25.93 0.60
N ALA A 371 -8.29 24.82 -0.01
CA ALA A 371 -8.63 24.51 -1.40
C ALA A 371 -10.15 24.40 -1.62
N LEU A 372 -10.87 23.78 -0.69
CA LEU A 372 -12.36 23.71 -0.71
C LEU A 372 -12.98 25.11 -0.61
N GLN A 373 -12.53 25.95 0.31
CA GLN A 373 -13.03 27.32 0.45
C GLN A 373 -12.83 28.15 -0.83
N VAL A 374 -11.67 28.02 -1.48
CA VAL A 374 -11.40 28.70 -2.75
C VAL A 374 -12.31 28.17 -3.86
N ALA A 375 -12.60 26.88 -3.88
CA ALA A 375 -13.53 26.27 -4.83
C ALA A 375 -14.96 26.77 -4.62
N GLU A 376 -15.44 26.79 -3.38
CA GLU A 376 -16.77 27.30 -3.01
C GLU A 376 -16.94 28.80 -3.28
N ALA A 377 -15.87 29.58 -3.11
CA ALA A 377 -15.87 31.02 -3.43
C ALA A 377 -15.87 31.32 -4.94
N GLY A 378 -15.88 30.31 -5.81
CA GLY A 378 -15.88 30.47 -7.26
C GLY A 378 -14.55 30.95 -7.82
N GLY A 379 -13.43 30.53 -7.23
CA GLY A 379 -12.08 30.81 -7.70
C GLY A 379 -11.84 30.37 -9.15
N ASN A 380 -10.77 30.87 -9.77
CA ASN A 380 -10.37 30.41 -11.10
C ASN A 380 -9.98 28.91 -11.06
N SER A 381 -10.39 28.13 -12.06
CA SER A 381 -10.13 26.69 -12.18
C SER A 381 -8.65 26.36 -11.94
N ASN A 382 -7.74 27.04 -12.60
CA ASN A 382 -6.29 26.82 -12.44
C ASN A 382 -5.81 27.05 -11.00
N THR A 383 -6.43 28.01 -10.28
CA THR A 383 -6.10 28.28 -8.87
C THR A 383 -6.62 27.17 -7.96
N ILE A 384 -7.83 26.68 -8.23
CA ILE A 384 -8.47 25.59 -7.48
C ILE A 384 -7.65 24.32 -7.67
N GLU A 385 -7.35 23.94 -8.91
CA GLU A 385 -6.52 22.79 -9.26
C GLU A 385 -5.16 22.82 -8.56
N ALA A 386 -4.47 23.98 -8.62
CA ALA A 386 -3.17 24.17 -7.98
C ALA A 386 -3.24 24.02 -6.45
N ARG A 387 -4.30 24.53 -5.79
CA ARG A 387 -4.49 24.38 -4.35
C ARG A 387 -4.77 22.95 -3.92
N PHE A 388 -5.58 22.22 -4.68
CA PHE A 388 -5.76 20.79 -4.42
C PHE A 388 -4.49 19.99 -4.67
N ALA A 389 -3.72 20.30 -5.71
CA ALA A 389 -2.43 19.67 -5.95
C ALA A 389 -1.44 19.93 -4.80
N GLU A 390 -1.39 21.16 -4.26
CA GLU A 390 -0.58 21.49 -3.08
C GLU A 390 -0.98 20.64 -1.86
N ALA A 391 -2.28 20.53 -1.57
CA ALA A 391 -2.79 19.69 -0.49
C ALA A 391 -2.46 18.20 -0.71
N ALA A 392 -2.56 17.72 -1.95
CA ALA A 392 -2.24 16.35 -2.30
C ALA A 392 -0.77 16.02 -2.01
N LEU A 393 0.16 16.89 -2.41
CA LEU A 393 1.59 16.71 -2.12
C LEU A 393 1.89 16.66 -0.62
N GLN A 394 1.17 17.46 0.19
CA GLN A 394 1.34 17.42 1.65
C GLN A 394 0.82 16.10 2.24
N PHE A 395 -0.29 15.57 1.76
CA PHE A 395 -0.77 14.25 2.17
C PHE A 395 0.17 13.12 1.70
N GLU A 396 0.73 13.21 0.49
CA GLU A 396 1.74 12.26 0.00
C GLU A 396 2.98 12.25 0.92
N ALA A 397 3.47 13.43 1.30
CA ALA A 397 4.60 13.55 2.24
C ALA A 397 4.28 12.90 3.60
N CYS A 398 3.05 13.07 4.12
CA CYS A 398 2.59 12.35 5.32
C CYS A 398 2.60 10.83 5.10
N GLY A 399 2.15 10.37 3.95
CA GLY A 399 2.14 8.94 3.58
C GLY A 399 3.54 8.33 3.54
N GLU A 400 4.49 9.02 2.92
CA GLU A 400 5.90 8.64 2.84
C GLU A 400 6.59 8.63 4.22
N ALA A 401 6.29 9.63 5.05
CA ALA A 401 6.76 9.69 6.43
C ALA A 401 6.09 8.65 7.37
N LYS A 402 5.25 7.77 6.82
CA LYS A 402 4.46 6.76 7.54
C LYS A 402 3.49 7.34 8.57
N ILE A 403 3.09 8.60 8.40
CA ILE A 403 2.09 9.27 9.21
C ILE A 403 0.72 8.90 8.67
N ARG A 404 -0.05 8.09 9.42
CA ARG A 404 -1.41 7.67 9.05
C ARG A 404 -1.50 7.18 7.60
N SER A 405 -0.50 6.43 7.13
CA SER A 405 -0.24 6.17 5.70
C SER A 405 -1.49 5.80 4.89
N GLY A 406 -2.32 4.87 5.38
CA GLY A 406 -3.53 4.48 4.64
C GLY A 406 -4.54 5.60 4.47
N LEU A 407 -4.61 6.53 5.41
CA LEU A 407 -5.46 7.71 5.37
C LEU A 407 -4.83 8.81 4.52
N ALA A 408 -3.52 9.02 4.68
CA ALA A 408 -2.76 10.01 3.93
C ALA A 408 -2.85 9.74 2.42
N TRP A 409 -2.60 8.52 1.98
CA TRP A 409 -2.72 8.14 0.58
C TRP A 409 -4.16 8.26 0.05
N TYR A 410 -5.16 7.95 0.87
CA TYR A 410 -6.56 8.14 0.47
C TYR A 410 -6.91 9.62 0.28
N ASN A 411 -6.54 10.47 1.24
CA ASN A 411 -6.80 11.91 1.16
C ASN A 411 -5.98 12.59 0.06
N ALA A 412 -4.75 12.12 -0.21
CA ALA A 412 -3.96 12.54 -1.37
C ALA A 412 -4.71 12.20 -2.68
N GLY A 413 -5.24 10.98 -2.79
CA GLY A 413 -6.06 10.58 -3.93
C GLY A 413 -7.28 11.49 -4.14
N ASN A 414 -8.00 11.84 -3.07
CA ASN A 414 -9.11 12.78 -3.12
C ASN A 414 -8.69 14.17 -3.60
N ALA A 415 -7.56 14.65 -3.12
CA ALA A 415 -7.03 15.96 -3.50
C ALA A 415 -6.59 15.97 -4.97
N TRP A 416 -5.85 14.95 -5.44
CA TRP A 416 -5.47 14.81 -6.85
C TRP A 416 -6.68 14.67 -7.77
N PHE A 417 -7.70 13.94 -7.34
CA PHE A 417 -8.95 13.83 -8.10
C PHE A 417 -9.62 15.19 -8.28
N LYS A 418 -9.70 15.99 -7.21
CA LYS A 418 -10.25 17.36 -7.26
C LYS A 418 -9.34 18.33 -8.05
N ALA A 419 -8.06 18.06 -8.16
CA ALA A 419 -7.12 18.76 -9.03
C ALA A 419 -7.26 18.36 -10.51
N GLY A 420 -8.07 17.33 -10.85
CA GLY A 420 -8.20 16.83 -12.21
C GLY A 420 -7.11 15.82 -12.65
N GLU A 421 -6.18 15.52 -11.77
CA GLU A 421 -5.04 14.63 -12.02
C GLU A 421 -5.43 13.15 -11.78
N ILE A 422 -6.19 12.58 -12.71
CA ILE A 422 -6.81 11.24 -12.55
C ILE A 422 -5.76 10.14 -12.36
N GLY A 423 -4.66 10.16 -13.10
CA GLY A 423 -3.59 9.17 -12.97
C GLY A 423 -2.96 9.16 -11.58
N ARG A 424 -2.68 10.34 -11.03
CA ARG A 424 -2.15 10.49 -9.67
C ARG A 424 -3.18 10.09 -8.62
N ALA A 425 -4.46 10.40 -8.84
CA ALA A 425 -5.53 9.95 -7.95
C ALA A 425 -5.59 8.41 -7.89
N ILE A 426 -5.57 7.72 -9.04
CA ILE A 426 -5.55 6.25 -9.12
C ILE A 426 -4.32 5.69 -8.40
N ALA A 427 -3.13 6.26 -8.63
CA ALA A 427 -1.90 5.82 -7.97
C ALA A 427 -2.01 5.89 -6.44
N ASN A 428 -2.54 7.02 -5.92
CA ASN A 428 -2.71 7.23 -4.49
C ASN A 428 -3.79 6.32 -3.88
N TYR A 429 -4.92 6.11 -4.56
CA TYR A 429 -5.93 5.15 -4.09
C TYR A 429 -5.43 3.71 -4.10
N ARG A 430 -4.62 3.31 -5.08
CA ARG A 430 -3.96 2.00 -5.10
C ARG A 430 -2.98 1.85 -3.93
N GLN A 431 -2.22 2.90 -3.64
CA GLN A 431 -1.34 2.91 -2.48
C GLN A 431 -2.16 2.80 -1.17
N ALA A 432 -3.25 3.57 -1.05
CA ALA A 432 -4.17 3.48 0.09
C ALA A 432 -4.77 2.07 0.25
N GLN A 433 -5.14 1.41 -0.85
CA GLN A 433 -5.67 0.05 -0.86
C GLN A 433 -4.69 -0.97 -0.24
N GLY A 434 -3.38 -0.80 -0.44
CA GLY A 434 -2.35 -1.62 0.20
C GLY A 434 -2.38 -1.55 1.73
N TYR A 435 -2.75 -0.40 2.28
CA TYR A 435 -2.90 -0.20 3.73
C TYR A 435 -4.30 -0.53 4.25
N ARG A 436 -5.33 -0.28 3.45
CA ARG A 436 -6.77 -0.38 3.81
C ARG A 436 -7.52 -1.29 2.81
N PRO A 437 -7.17 -2.58 2.68
CA PRO A 437 -7.68 -3.45 1.61
C PRO A 437 -9.17 -3.78 1.73
N PHE A 438 -9.76 -3.59 2.92
CA PHE A 438 -11.18 -3.87 3.18
C PHE A 438 -12.03 -2.60 3.30
N ASP A 439 -11.46 -1.43 3.02
CA ASP A 439 -12.19 -0.17 3.04
C ASP A 439 -12.92 0.03 1.71
N SER A 440 -14.25 -0.04 1.77
CA SER A 440 -15.11 0.13 0.60
C SER A 440 -14.99 1.51 -0.03
N ARG A 441 -14.68 2.56 0.74
CA ARG A 441 -14.51 3.93 0.23
C ARG A 441 -13.30 4.03 -0.69
N VAL A 442 -12.18 3.41 -0.28
CA VAL A 442 -10.98 3.34 -1.13
C VAL A 442 -11.28 2.60 -2.44
N ALA A 443 -11.97 1.46 -2.34
CA ALA A 443 -12.35 0.67 -3.51
C ALA A 443 -13.24 1.47 -4.47
N LEU A 444 -14.26 2.15 -3.94
CA LEU A 444 -15.18 2.95 -4.73
C LEU A 444 -14.53 4.16 -5.39
N SER A 445 -13.68 4.90 -4.63
CA SER A 445 -12.97 6.06 -5.18
C SER A 445 -12.00 5.63 -6.29
N LEU A 446 -11.35 4.49 -6.12
CA LEU A 446 -10.49 3.90 -7.15
C LEU A 446 -11.30 3.53 -8.40
N GLU A 447 -12.43 2.84 -8.25
CA GLU A 447 -13.27 2.41 -9.35
C GLU A 447 -13.89 3.59 -10.09
N ALA A 448 -14.37 4.60 -9.35
CA ALA A 448 -14.87 5.84 -9.95
C ALA A 448 -13.80 6.60 -10.72
N SER A 449 -12.55 6.64 -10.21
CA SER A 449 -11.44 7.26 -10.93
C SER A 449 -11.09 6.49 -12.20
N ARG A 450 -11.12 5.16 -12.15
CA ARG A 450 -10.90 4.29 -13.32
C ARG A 450 -11.96 4.47 -14.40
N ALA A 451 -13.20 4.72 -14.03
CA ALA A 451 -14.28 4.98 -14.99
C ALA A 451 -14.07 6.28 -15.79
N LEU A 452 -13.16 7.16 -15.34
CA LEU A 452 -12.80 8.40 -16.03
C LEU A 452 -11.58 8.26 -16.93
N ARG A 453 -10.92 7.10 -16.95
CA ARG A 453 -9.79 6.85 -17.85
C ARG A 453 -10.25 6.88 -19.31
N ILE A 454 -9.34 7.28 -20.19
CA ILE A 454 -9.57 7.28 -21.64
C ILE A 454 -9.40 5.87 -22.18
N ASP A 455 -8.30 5.24 -21.81
CA ASP A 455 -7.97 3.92 -22.28
C ASP A 455 -8.78 2.86 -21.54
N ALA A 456 -9.54 2.07 -22.29
CA ALA A 456 -10.27 0.92 -21.77
C ALA A 456 -9.33 -0.28 -21.55
N VAL A 457 -8.25 -0.08 -20.78
CA VAL A 457 -7.34 -1.17 -20.43
C VAL A 457 -7.93 -1.94 -19.26
N PRO A 458 -8.04 -3.28 -19.35
CA PRO A 458 -8.52 -4.10 -18.27
C PRO A 458 -7.67 -3.90 -16.99
N GLU A 459 -8.21 -4.26 -15.84
CA GLU A 459 -7.49 -4.13 -14.56
C GLU A 459 -6.40 -5.20 -14.43
N PRO A 460 -5.22 -4.84 -13.87
CA PRO A 460 -4.19 -5.84 -13.61
C PRO A 460 -4.72 -6.91 -12.63
N GLU A 461 -4.60 -8.19 -12.99
CA GLU A 461 -5.02 -9.32 -12.14
C GLU A 461 -4.37 -9.30 -10.74
N ASN A 462 -3.23 -8.62 -10.61
CA ASN A 462 -2.52 -8.41 -9.34
C ASN A 462 -3.34 -7.64 -8.28
N GLY A 463 -4.47 -7.03 -8.66
CA GLY A 463 -5.37 -6.35 -7.71
C GLY A 463 -6.05 -7.28 -6.68
N ARG A 464 -6.01 -8.62 -6.90
CA ARG A 464 -6.59 -9.63 -6.00
C ARG A 464 -5.58 -10.25 -5.03
N ALA A 465 -4.29 -10.02 -5.19
CA ALA A 465 -3.29 -10.52 -4.25
C ALA A 465 -3.40 -9.78 -2.91
N TRP A 466 -3.28 -10.53 -1.82
CA TRP A 466 -3.23 -9.93 -0.49
C TRP A 466 -2.04 -8.99 -0.39
N PRO A 467 -2.19 -7.76 0.15
CA PRO A 467 -1.07 -6.83 0.30
C PRO A 467 0.05 -7.46 1.12
N LEU A 468 1.28 -7.38 0.64
CA LEU A 468 2.46 -7.98 1.27
C LEU A 468 2.59 -7.58 2.75
N ARG A 469 2.29 -6.33 3.08
CA ARG A 469 2.31 -5.81 4.44
C ARG A 469 1.38 -6.58 5.40
N TRP A 470 0.17 -6.92 4.95
CA TRP A 470 -0.77 -7.71 5.73
C TRP A 470 -0.30 -9.16 5.90
N MET A 471 0.31 -9.73 4.85
CA MET A 471 0.89 -11.07 4.93
C MET A 471 2.06 -11.13 5.92
N LEU A 472 2.93 -10.09 5.93
CA LEU A 472 4.02 -9.95 6.91
C LEU A 472 3.50 -9.82 8.34
N ALA A 473 2.45 -9.02 8.55
CA ALA A 473 1.81 -8.88 9.86
C ALA A 473 1.20 -10.21 10.34
N LEU A 474 0.50 -10.92 9.45
CA LEU A 474 -0.06 -12.25 9.74
C LEU A 474 1.03 -13.27 10.03
N LEU A 475 2.15 -13.24 9.31
CA LEU A 475 3.30 -14.11 9.57
C LEU A 475 3.87 -13.85 10.97
N SER A 476 4.09 -12.58 11.33
CA SER A 476 4.58 -12.19 12.66
C SER A 476 3.64 -12.68 13.76
N PHE A 477 2.35 -12.46 13.61
CA PHE A 477 1.32 -12.93 14.55
C PHE A 477 1.28 -14.46 14.64
N SER A 478 1.32 -15.14 13.50
CA SER A 478 1.33 -16.62 13.42
C SER A 478 2.55 -17.22 14.13
N CYS A 479 3.73 -16.61 14.00
CA CYS A 479 4.94 -17.04 14.71
C CYS A 479 4.78 -16.92 16.24
N LEU A 480 4.20 -15.80 16.73
CA LEU A 480 3.91 -15.63 18.16
C LEU A 480 2.92 -16.67 18.67
N VAL A 481 1.85 -16.92 17.93
CA VAL A 481 0.85 -17.96 18.25
C VAL A 481 1.52 -19.33 18.29
N THR A 482 2.34 -19.67 17.31
CA THR A 482 3.06 -20.95 17.26
C THR A 482 3.97 -21.15 18.47
N CYS A 483 4.67 -20.09 18.90
CA CYS A 483 5.46 -20.11 20.13
C CYS A 483 4.58 -20.41 21.35
N ALA A 484 3.48 -19.69 21.54
CA ALA A 484 2.58 -19.84 22.67
C ALA A 484 1.92 -21.24 22.71
N VAL A 485 1.45 -21.71 21.56
CA VAL A 485 0.83 -23.06 21.42
C VAL A 485 1.87 -24.16 21.66
N GLY A 486 3.10 -23.99 21.12
CA GLY A 486 4.19 -24.94 21.36
C GLY A 486 4.56 -25.06 22.84
N LEU A 487 4.65 -23.93 23.56
CA LEU A 487 4.85 -23.93 25.02
C LEU A 487 3.69 -24.57 25.76
N SER A 488 2.44 -24.34 25.32
CA SER A 488 1.23 -24.96 25.87
C SER A 488 1.23 -26.47 25.65
N TRP A 489 1.62 -26.93 24.47
CA TRP A 489 1.79 -28.37 24.22
C TRP A 489 2.82 -29.01 25.16
N ILE A 490 3.96 -28.39 25.36
CA ILE A 490 4.98 -28.88 26.29
C ILE A 490 4.42 -28.93 27.73
N ARG A 491 3.62 -27.97 28.10
CA ARG A 491 2.98 -27.86 29.43
C ARG A 491 1.93 -28.96 29.67
N PHE A 492 1.07 -29.18 28.68
CA PHE A 492 -0.09 -30.07 28.81
C PHE A 492 0.11 -31.47 28.21
N ARG A 493 0.96 -31.62 27.19
CA ARG A 493 1.30 -32.90 26.50
C ARG A 493 0.09 -33.67 25.98
N SER A 494 -1.03 -33.03 25.72
CA SER A 494 -2.19 -33.69 25.12
C SER A 494 -2.04 -33.79 23.58
N ARG A 495 -2.70 -34.80 22.99
CA ARG A 495 -2.72 -34.96 21.53
C ARG A 495 -3.38 -33.78 20.84
N VAL A 496 -4.37 -33.15 21.48
CA VAL A 496 -5.06 -31.96 20.95
C VAL A 496 -4.07 -30.80 20.81
N TRP A 497 -3.32 -30.47 21.88
CA TRP A 497 -2.31 -29.42 21.83
C TRP A 497 -1.19 -29.71 20.84
N ALA A 498 -0.84 -31.00 20.65
CA ALA A 498 0.12 -31.41 19.61
C ALA A 498 -0.39 -31.12 18.20
N GLY A 499 -1.67 -31.45 17.96
CA GLY A 499 -2.32 -31.17 16.67
C GLY A 499 -2.40 -29.67 16.38
N ILE A 500 -2.82 -28.85 17.36
CA ILE A 500 -2.87 -27.38 17.22
C ILE A 500 -1.47 -26.80 16.99
N ALA A 501 -0.44 -27.29 17.70
CA ALA A 501 0.94 -26.84 17.50
C ALA A 501 1.47 -27.19 16.09
N GLY A 502 1.17 -28.40 15.62
CA GLY A 502 1.52 -28.81 14.27
C GLY A 502 0.81 -27.98 13.19
N ALA A 503 -0.48 -27.74 13.36
CA ALA A 503 -1.27 -26.93 12.44
C ALA A 503 -0.79 -25.45 12.42
N SER A 504 -0.51 -24.85 13.59
CA SER A 504 -0.03 -23.47 13.65
C SER A 504 1.37 -23.32 13.02
N LEU A 505 2.25 -24.32 13.23
CA LEU A 505 3.57 -24.32 12.58
C LEU A 505 3.44 -24.46 11.06
N ALA A 506 2.61 -25.36 10.57
CA ALA A 506 2.36 -25.52 9.14
C ALA A 506 1.79 -24.23 8.52
N CYS A 507 0.85 -23.57 9.20
CA CYS A 507 0.32 -22.28 8.77
C CYS A 507 1.43 -21.21 8.68
N SER A 508 2.31 -21.11 9.69
CA SER A 508 3.44 -20.16 9.67
C SER A 508 4.41 -20.44 8.52
N VAL A 509 4.70 -21.72 8.24
CA VAL A 509 5.58 -22.11 7.12
C VAL A 509 4.94 -21.77 5.77
N LEU A 510 3.66 -22.05 5.59
CA LEU A 510 2.93 -21.73 4.36
C LEU A 510 2.85 -20.22 4.13
N LEU A 511 2.55 -19.42 5.17
CA LEU A 511 2.59 -17.96 5.11
C LEU A 511 3.99 -17.45 4.77
N GLY A 512 5.02 -18.00 5.39
CA GLY A 512 6.41 -17.62 5.08
C GLY A 512 6.80 -17.96 3.64
N ALA A 513 6.39 -19.11 3.13
CA ALA A 513 6.60 -19.48 1.73
C ALA A 513 5.86 -18.54 0.77
N SER A 514 4.61 -18.19 1.07
CA SER A 514 3.82 -17.25 0.26
C SER A 514 4.46 -15.85 0.24
N VAL A 515 4.93 -15.36 1.40
CA VAL A 515 5.67 -14.10 1.50
C VAL A 515 6.95 -14.16 0.67
N ALA A 516 7.73 -15.25 0.76
CA ALA A 516 8.97 -15.41 0.01
C ALA A 516 8.74 -15.42 -1.51
N VAL A 517 7.70 -16.09 -1.98
CA VAL A 517 7.32 -16.08 -3.40
C VAL A 517 6.94 -14.67 -3.86
N GLN A 518 6.08 -13.99 -3.11
CA GLN A 518 5.64 -12.64 -3.47
C GLN A 518 6.78 -11.61 -3.40
N SER A 519 7.66 -11.69 -2.39
CA SER A 519 8.81 -10.79 -2.26
C SER A 519 9.93 -11.07 -3.28
N SER A 520 9.95 -12.26 -3.89
CA SER A 520 10.91 -12.63 -4.93
C SER A 520 10.52 -12.08 -6.30
N SER A 521 9.25 -11.75 -6.52
CA SER A 521 8.82 -11.08 -7.74
C SER A 521 9.35 -9.63 -7.69
N ARG A 522 10.19 -9.29 -8.68
CA ARG A 522 10.70 -7.92 -8.87
C ARG A 522 9.66 -7.00 -9.50
N GLU A 523 8.48 -7.52 -9.74
CA GLU A 523 7.36 -6.83 -10.36
C GLU A 523 6.71 -5.91 -9.34
N ALA A 524 6.60 -4.63 -9.67
CA ALA A 524 5.93 -3.62 -8.86
C ALA A 524 4.74 -3.04 -9.64
N PRO A 525 3.61 -2.74 -9.00
CA PRO A 525 2.53 -2.02 -9.68
C PRO A 525 2.96 -0.59 -9.97
N GLY A 526 2.53 -0.06 -11.11
CA GLY A 526 2.77 1.32 -11.53
C GLY A 526 1.53 1.90 -12.18
N VAL A 527 1.45 3.22 -12.20
CA VAL A 527 0.36 3.97 -12.84
C VAL A 527 0.97 5.08 -13.68
N LEU A 528 0.46 5.26 -14.90
CA LEU A 528 0.82 6.39 -15.75
C LEU A 528 0.18 7.67 -15.20
N VAL A 529 1.00 8.70 -14.93
CA VAL A 529 0.56 9.92 -14.24
C VAL A 529 0.66 11.19 -15.11
N VAL A 530 1.08 11.03 -16.35
CA VAL A 530 1.10 12.12 -17.35
C VAL A 530 -0.07 11.97 -18.32
N ASP A 531 -0.50 13.06 -18.93
CA ASP A 531 -1.65 13.05 -19.84
C ASP A 531 -1.45 12.11 -21.00
N GLU A 532 -0.25 12.10 -21.61
CA GLU A 532 0.10 11.22 -22.73
C GLU A 532 1.56 10.75 -22.63
N ALA A 533 1.80 9.49 -22.93
CA ALA A 533 3.14 8.94 -23.07
C ALA A 533 3.21 7.89 -24.19
N TYR A 534 4.26 7.95 -25.00
CA TYR A 534 4.50 6.95 -26.04
C TYR A 534 5.34 5.79 -25.49
N GLY A 535 4.71 4.62 -25.36
CA GLY A 535 5.42 3.38 -25.08
C GLY A 535 6.41 3.06 -26.20
N ARG A 536 7.66 2.74 -25.87
CA ARG A 536 8.74 2.49 -26.83
C ARG A 536 9.21 1.04 -26.78
N LYS A 537 9.81 0.56 -27.88
CA LYS A 537 10.37 -0.79 -27.98
C LYS A 537 11.72 -0.96 -27.28
N GLY A 538 12.30 0.12 -26.74
CA GLY A 538 13.58 0.10 -26.04
C GLY A 538 13.77 1.37 -25.21
N PRO A 539 14.76 1.38 -24.27
CA PRO A 539 14.98 2.43 -23.29
C PRO A 539 15.69 3.65 -23.85
N SER A 540 15.13 4.26 -24.90
CA SER A 540 15.62 5.52 -25.48
C SER A 540 14.56 6.12 -26.40
N TYR A 541 14.56 7.43 -26.55
CA TYR A 541 13.71 8.16 -27.49
C TYR A 541 13.99 7.82 -28.97
N SER A 542 15.13 7.22 -29.30
CA SER A 542 15.46 6.77 -30.64
C SER A 542 14.76 5.47 -31.06
N TYR A 543 14.23 4.71 -30.14
CA TYR A 543 13.46 3.51 -30.48
C TYR A 543 12.07 3.87 -31.00
N ARG A 544 11.55 3.05 -31.90
CA ARG A 544 10.19 3.20 -32.43
C ARG A 544 9.15 3.05 -31.32
N SER A 545 8.02 3.70 -31.50
CA SER A 545 6.84 3.48 -30.65
C SER A 545 6.45 2.00 -30.65
N ALA A 546 6.05 1.49 -29.50
CA ALA A 546 5.51 0.15 -29.34
C ALA A 546 4.05 0.07 -29.77
N TYR A 547 3.32 1.18 -29.64
CA TYR A 547 1.91 1.32 -30.00
C TYR A 547 1.74 2.43 -31.02
N LEU A 548 0.64 2.39 -31.78
CA LEU A 548 0.27 3.44 -32.73
C LEU A 548 -0.18 4.70 -32.02
N ASP A 549 -0.97 4.52 -30.97
CA ASP A 549 -1.54 5.60 -30.16
C ASP A 549 -0.73 5.81 -28.87
N PRO A 550 -0.69 7.03 -28.30
CA PRO A 550 -0.11 7.26 -27.01
C PRO A 550 -0.92 6.55 -25.91
N LEU A 551 -0.27 6.26 -24.80
CA LEU A 551 -0.90 5.79 -23.58
C LEU A 551 -1.32 7.02 -22.75
N HIS A 552 -2.53 7.01 -22.21
CA HIS A 552 -3.07 8.13 -21.45
C HIS A 552 -2.98 7.91 -19.93
N ASN A 553 -3.17 8.98 -19.18
CA ASN A 553 -3.09 8.95 -17.72
C ASN A 553 -4.07 7.95 -17.07
N GLY A 554 -3.66 7.39 -15.94
CA GLY A 554 -4.47 6.41 -15.20
C GLY A 554 -4.35 4.97 -15.68
N ILE A 555 -3.55 4.68 -16.72
CA ILE A 555 -3.24 3.29 -17.09
C ILE A 555 -2.44 2.65 -15.97
N GLU A 556 -2.95 1.54 -15.47
CA GLU A 556 -2.27 0.68 -14.50
C GLU A 556 -1.42 -0.35 -15.24
N MET A 557 -0.23 -0.62 -14.73
CA MET A 557 0.75 -1.50 -15.36
C MET A 557 1.59 -2.24 -14.32
N THR A 558 2.24 -3.30 -14.74
CA THR A 558 3.24 -4.00 -13.95
C THR A 558 4.63 -3.58 -14.40
N VAL A 559 5.39 -2.99 -13.51
CA VAL A 559 6.79 -2.61 -13.72
C VAL A 559 7.67 -3.83 -13.56
N LEU A 560 8.37 -4.21 -14.64
CA LEU A 560 9.25 -5.38 -14.68
C LEU A 560 10.71 -5.04 -14.40
N GLU A 561 11.16 -3.91 -14.94
CA GLU A 561 12.55 -3.46 -14.81
C GLU A 561 12.58 -1.93 -14.70
N MET A 562 13.43 -1.43 -13.83
CA MET A 562 13.73 0.01 -13.72
C MET A 562 15.19 0.24 -14.11
N ARG A 563 15.41 1.12 -15.06
CA ARG A 563 16.71 1.70 -15.39
C ARG A 563 16.72 3.17 -14.97
N SER A 564 17.88 3.86 -15.03
CA SER A 564 18.00 5.26 -14.55
C SER A 564 16.83 6.15 -14.96
N ASP A 565 16.53 6.20 -16.25
CA ASP A 565 15.56 7.14 -16.83
C ASP A 565 14.37 6.43 -17.52
N TRP A 566 14.34 5.10 -17.48
CA TRP A 566 13.35 4.30 -18.19
C TRP A 566 12.78 3.18 -17.33
N VAL A 567 11.51 2.86 -17.55
CA VAL A 567 10.78 1.78 -16.90
C VAL A 567 10.27 0.82 -17.98
N LEU A 568 10.59 -0.47 -17.86
CA LEU A 568 9.93 -1.52 -18.64
C LEU A 568 8.62 -1.87 -17.95
N ALA A 569 7.54 -1.57 -18.60
CA ALA A 569 6.18 -1.83 -18.12
C ALA A 569 5.49 -2.90 -18.96
N ARG A 570 4.75 -3.77 -18.31
CA ARG A 570 3.83 -4.72 -18.95
C ARG A 570 2.40 -4.24 -18.71
N LEU A 571 1.68 -4.03 -19.79
CA LEU A 571 0.25 -3.80 -19.77
C LEU A 571 -0.49 -5.13 -19.55
N GLU A 572 -1.72 -5.09 -19.10
CA GLU A 572 -2.48 -6.29 -18.74
C GLU A 572 -2.72 -7.24 -19.93
N GLN A 573 -2.75 -6.73 -21.13
CA GLN A 573 -2.82 -7.54 -22.36
C GLN A 573 -1.54 -8.33 -22.65
N GLY A 574 -0.54 -8.29 -21.75
CA GLY A 574 0.74 -8.97 -21.88
C GLY A 574 1.75 -8.25 -22.78
N SER A 575 1.39 -7.10 -23.34
CA SER A 575 2.29 -6.29 -24.16
C SER A 575 3.26 -5.49 -23.29
N GLU A 576 4.52 -5.43 -23.68
CA GLU A 576 5.58 -4.73 -22.95
C GLU A 576 6.05 -3.50 -23.72
N CYS A 577 6.30 -2.43 -22.97
CA CYS A 577 6.87 -1.21 -23.51
C CYS A 577 7.79 -0.50 -22.51
N TRP A 578 8.70 0.31 -23.04
CA TRP A 578 9.54 1.21 -22.26
C TRP A 578 8.89 2.58 -22.18
N LEU A 579 8.78 3.10 -20.96
CA LEU A 579 8.26 4.44 -20.67
C LEU A 579 9.32 5.26 -19.92
N PRO A 580 9.38 6.58 -20.09
CA PRO A 580 10.22 7.44 -19.28
C PRO A 580 9.83 7.30 -17.79
N ARG A 581 10.82 7.22 -16.91
CA ARG A 581 10.58 7.00 -15.48
C ARG A 581 9.70 8.06 -14.83
N GLU A 582 9.85 9.31 -15.26
CA GLU A 582 9.07 10.45 -14.77
C GLU A 582 7.58 10.37 -15.08
N THR A 583 7.19 9.58 -16.09
CA THR A 583 5.80 9.41 -16.51
C THR A 583 5.04 8.36 -15.70
N VAL A 584 5.74 7.51 -14.96
CA VAL A 584 5.17 6.38 -14.22
C VAL A 584 5.40 6.53 -12.72
N GLN A 585 4.34 6.59 -11.95
CA GLN A 585 4.39 6.48 -10.49
C GLN A 585 4.42 5.00 -10.11
N VAL A 586 5.58 4.53 -9.62
CA VAL A 586 5.76 3.16 -9.13
C VAL A 586 5.26 3.09 -7.69
N LEU A 587 4.39 2.14 -7.40
CA LEU A 587 3.76 2.00 -6.09
C LEU A 587 4.62 1.12 -5.18
N SER A 588 4.79 1.52 -3.93
CA SER A 588 5.44 0.69 -2.90
C SER A 588 4.48 -0.43 -2.46
N GLN A 589 4.96 -1.67 -2.44
CA GLN A 589 4.23 -2.84 -1.94
C GLN A 589 4.28 -2.97 -0.41
#